data_93c80ba9ae78aab46bffb32843bdf391
#
_entry.id   93c80ba9ae78aab46bffb32843bdf391
#
_cell.length_a   1.000
_cell.length_b   1.000
_cell.length_c   1.000
_cell.angle_alpha   90.00
_cell.angle_beta   90.00
_cell.angle_gamma   90.00
#
_symmetry.space_group_name_H-M   'P 1'
#
loop_
_entity.id
_entity.type
_entity.pdbx_description
1 polymer ?
#
loop_
_entity_poly.entity_id
_entity_poly.type
_entity_poly.pdbx_seq_one_letter_code
_entity_poly.pdbx_strand_id
1 'polypeptide(L)'
;RVVEKIGEDKNYPFYLRSCAKPLQAALLIDYGLDEKFNLTEEEIAICSASHAGEKVHIDIVRRILEKFDIPVEKLKCGNHQPISRTAQDDLLLHGEKANALHNNCSGKHAMMLGLCKLNDWDMENYDNINHPLQKEIKKRIYELCEVKTDYPVTKDGCGVPIYSMPLANIVTGFLNLFCDPKYQKIKNAFLKHAYTIGGEN
;
A
#
# COMPACT_ATOMS: atom_id res chain seq x y z
N ARG A 1 15.74 -6.31 25.87
CA ARG A 1 17.01 -5.75 26.38
C ARG A 1 17.62 -4.90 25.28
N VAL A 2 17.85 -3.59 25.55
CA VAL A 2 18.62 -2.73 24.65
C VAL A 2 20.07 -3.21 24.68
N VAL A 3 20.63 -3.51 23.50
CA VAL A 3 22.02 -4.00 23.35
C VAL A 3 22.95 -2.84 23.00
N GLU A 4 22.49 -1.96 22.13
CA GLU A 4 23.22 -0.79 21.68
C GLU A 4 22.23 0.32 21.32
N LYS A 5 22.66 1.59 21.47
CA LYS A 5 21.85 2.75 21.17
C LYS A 5 22.68 3.82 20.47
N ILE A 6 22.25 4.25 19.30
CA ILE A 6 22.86 5.31 18.51
C ILE A 6 21.84 6.44 18.34
N GLY A 7 22.28 7.65 18.60
CA GLY A 7 21.43 8.84 18.52
C GLY A 7 20.63 9.12 19.80
N GLU A 8 19.80 10.15 19.71
CA GLU A 8 18.95 10.53 20.83
C GLU A 8 17.73 9.62 20.94
N ASP A 9 17.40 9.27 22.18
CA ASP A 9 16.23 8.48 22.48
C ASP A 9 15.03 9.38 22.58
N LYS A 10 14.19 9.34 21.59
CA LYS A 10 13.01 10.16 21.71
C LYS A 10 11.82 9.58 20.96
N ASN A 11 10.67 9.81 21.53
CA ASN A 11 9.37 9.60 20.92
C ASN A 11 9.14 10.56 19.74
N TYR A 12 10.20 10.86 18.99
CA TYR A 12 10.10 11.70 17.81
C TYR A 12 9.33 10.96 16.71
N PRO A 13 8.24 11.51 16.22
CA PRO A 13 7.41 10.84 15.24
C PRO A 13 8.02 10.94 13.84
N PHE A 14 8.10 9.81 13.15
CA PHE A 14 8.46 9.71 11.74
C PHE A 14 7.24 9.36 10.91
N TYR A 15 7.05 10.00 9.77
CA TYR A 15 6.01 9.64 8.82
C TYR A 15 6.34 8.32 8.12
N LEU A 16 5.42 7.38 8.15
CA LEU A 16 5.59 6.04 7.56
C LEU A 16 5.84 6.06 6.05
N ARG A 17 5.20 6.99 5.32
CA ARG A 17 5.23 7.04 3.86
C ARG A 17 4.95 5.67 3.24
N SER A 18 5.73 5.25 2.23
CA SER A 18 5.52 3.96 1.57
C SER A 18 5.71 2.73 2.48
N CYS A 19 6.41 2.88 3.60
CA CYS A 19 6.51 1.81 4.60
C CYS A 19 5.15 1.47 5.25
N ALA A 20 4.14 2.36 5.16
CA ALA A 20 2.80 2.05 5.64
C ALA A 20 2.08 0.96 4.83
N LYS A 21 2.46 0.73 3.57
CA LYS A 21 1.70 -0.12 2.65
C LYS A 21 1.52 -1.56 3.12
N PRO A 22 2.55 -2.26 3.64
CA PRO A 22 2.35 -3.59 4.21
C PRO A 22 1.37 -3.59 5.40
N LEU A 23 1.46 -2.57 6.27
CA LEU A 23 0.56 -2.43 7.42
C LEU A 23 -0.88 -2.12 6.98
N GLN A 24 -1.06 -1.33 5.91
CA GLN A 24 -2.37 -1.05 5.29
C GLN A 24 -2.96 -2.32 4.67
N ALA A 25 -2.10 -3.15 4.05
CA ALA A 25 -2.49 -4.40 3.42
C ALA A 25 -2.98 -5.47 4.41
N ALA A 26 -2.73 -5.30 5.72
CA ALA A 26 -3.33 -6.14 6.74
C ALA A 26 -4.85 -6.19 6.61
N LEU A 27 -5.50 -5.07 6.24
CA LEU A 27 -6.95 -5.03 6.02
C LEU A 27 -7.42 -5.93 4.87
N LEU A 28 -6.58 -6.18 3.86
CA LEU A 28 -6.89 -7.11 2.78
C LEU A 28 -7.20 -8.50 3.35
N ILE A 29 -6.39 -8.96 4.31
CA ILE A 29 -6.58 -10.24 4.99
C ILE A 29 -7.71 -10.15 6.02
N ASP A 30 -7.76 -9.07 6.81
CA ASP A 30 -8.75 -8.89 7.87
C ASP A 30 -10.19 -8.94 7.37
N TYR A 31 -10.43 -8.39 6.19
CA TYR A 31 -11.74 -8.35 5.53
C TYR A 31 -11.97 -9.50 4.55
N GLY A 32 -11.00 -10.40 4.37
CA GLY A 32 -11.10 -11.53 3.43
C GLY A 32 -11.19 -11.11 1.97
N LEU A 33 -10.61 -9.94 1.61
CA LEU A 33 -10.61 -9.45 0.23
C LEU A 33 -9.85 -10.42 -0.70
N ASP A 34 -8.75 -11.00 -0.22
CA ASP A 34 -7.95 -11.98 -0.95
C ASP A 34 -8.74 -13.25 -1.29
N GLU A 35 -9.53 -13.75 -0.34
CA GLU A 35 -10.34 -14.95 -0.53
C GLU A 35 -11.55 -14.67 -1.42
N LYS A 36 -12.24 -13.56 -1.17
CA LYS A 36 -13.43 -13.16 -1.93
C LYS A 36 -13.18 -13.04 -3.42
N PHE A 37 -12.02 -12.49 -3.80
CA PHE A 37 -11.66 -12.21 -5.19
C PHE A 37 -10.53 -13.09 -5.72
N ASN A 38 -10.12 -14.13 -4.99
CA ASN A 38 -9.05 -15.06 -5.35
C ASN A 38 -7.77 -14.31 -5.77
N LEU A 39 -7.28 -13.41 -4.90
CA LEU A 39 -6.05 -12.68 -5.16
C LEU A 39 -4.84 -13.61 -5.04
N THR A 40 -3.96 -13.54 -6.01
CA THR A 40 -2.68 -14.28 -6.01
C THR A 40 -1.67 -13.62 -5.05
N GLU A 41 -0.60 -14.36 -4.66
CA GLU A 41 0.49 -13.78 -3.87
C GLU A 41 1.13 -12.57 -4.57
N GLU A 42 1.24 -12.60 -5.89
CA GLU A 42 1.74 -11.50 -6.72
C GLU A 42 0.85 -10.24 -6.62
N GLU A 43 -0.47 -10.43 -6.68
CA GLU A 43 -1.44 -9.34 -6.53
C GLU A 43 -1.42 -8.76 -5.11
N ILE A 44 -1.24 -9.60 -4.09
CA ILE A 44 -1.05 -9.15 -2.70
C ILE A 44 0.25 -8.36 -2.58
N ALA A 45 1.33 -8.78 -3.24
CA ALA A 45 2.61 -8.07 -3.23
C ALA A 45 2.46 -6.64 -3.75
N ILE A 46 1.84 -6.45 -4.91
CA ILE A 46 1.68 -5.11 -5.50
C ILE A 46 0.72 -4.22 -4.70
N CYS A 47 -0.30 -4.79 -4.04
CA CYS A 47 -1.17 -4.07 -3.11
C CYS A 47 -0.42 -3.56 -1.88
N SER A 48 0.63 -4.25 -1.48
CA SER A 48 1.39 -4.04 -0.24
C SER A 48 2.67 -3.23 -0.43
N ALA A 49 2.99 -2.78 -1.65
CA ALA A 49 4.28 -2.19 -1.97
C ALA A 49 4.20 -0.94 -2.84
N SER A 50 5.36 -0.32 -3.08
CA SER A 50 5.56 0.64 -4.16
C SER A 50 6.18 -0.10 -5.34
N HIS A 51 5.63 0.08 -6.52
CA HIS A 51 6.15 -0.56 -7.73
C HIS A 51 6.81 0.44 -8.69
N ALA A 52 7.60 -0.07 -9.62
CA ALA A 52 8.37 0.76 -10.54
C ALA A 52 7.56 1.34 -11.72
N GLY A 53 6.32 0.91 -11.92
CA GLY A 53 5.45 1.37 -13.01
C GLY A 53 5.77 0.75 -14.37
N GLU A 54 6.43 -0.40 -14.39
CA GLU A 54 6.70 -1.19 -15.60
C GLU A 54 5.43 -1.90 -16.08
N LYS A 55 5.47 -2.40 -17.30
CA LYS A 55 4.33 -3.10 -17.91
C LYS A 55 3.77 -4.22 -17.03
N VAL A 56 4.63 -5.02 -16.41
CA VAL A 56 4.22 -6.09 -15.50
C VAL A 56 3.38 -5.58 -14.34
N HIS A 57 3.77 -4.44 -13.76
CA HIS A 57 3.04 -3.83 -12.64
C HIS A 57 1.67 -3.32 -13.08
N ILE A 58 1.61 -2.67 -14.23
CA ILE A 58 0.38 -2.15 -14.83
C ILE A 58 -0.60 -3.28 -15.12
N ASP A 59 -0.11 -4.37 -15.71
CA ASP A 59 -0.93 -5.54 -16.05
C ASP A 59 -1.51 -6.20 -14.79
N ILE A 60 -0.72 -6.29 -13.70
CA ILE A 60 -1.19 -6.85 -12.44
C ILE A 60 -2.26 -5.94 -11.81
N VAL A 61 -2.03 -4.61 -11.75
CA VAL A 61 -3.02 -3.68 -11.18
C VAL A 61 -4.31 -3.69 -11.98
N ARG A 62 -4.22 -3.74 -13.31
CA ARG A 62 -5.39 -3.86 -14.20
C ARG A 62 -6.18 -5.13 -13.91
N ARG A 63 -5.50 -6.28 -13.81
CA ARG A 63 -6.12 -7.56 -13.47
C ARG A 63 -6.82 -7.54 -12.11
N ILE A 64 -6.24 -6.86 -11.10
CA ILE A 64 -6.88 -6.67 -9.78
C ILE A 64 -8.18 -5.89 -9.94
N LEU A 65 -8.16 -4.77 -10.65
CA LEU A 65 -9.34 -3.93 -10.89
C LEU A 65 -10.42 -4.68 -11.68
N GLU A 66 -10.03 -5.48 -12.67
CA GLU A 66 -10.93 -6.37 -13.43
C GLU A 66 -11.60 -7.40 -12.51
N LYS A 67 -10.85 -8.07 -11.63
CA LYS A 67 -11.41 -9.00 -10.63
C LYS A 67 -12.43 -8.31 -9.72
N PHE A 68 -12.18 -7.05 -9.39
CA PHE A 68 -13.10 -6.25 -8.58
C PHE A 68 -14.25 -5.66 -9.38
N ASP A 69 -14.23 -5.76 -10.72
CA ASP A 69 -15.18 -5.08 -11.60
C ASP A 69 -15.24 -3.57 -11.25
N ILE A 70 -14.06 -2.93 -11.26
CA ILE A 70 -13.87 -1.51 -10.97
C ILE A 70 -13.07 -0.88 -12.12
N PRO A 71 -13.58 0.21 -12.73
CA PRO A 71 -12.87 0.89 -13.80
C PRO A 71 -11.62 1.61 -13.31
N VAL A 72 -10.59 1.69 -14.16
CA VAL A 72 -9.28 2.31 -13.86
C VAL A 72 -9.41 3.76 -13.43
N GLU A 73 -10.40 4.47 -13.96
CA GLU A 73 -10.69 5.89 -13.70
C GLU A 73 -11.05 6.18 -12.23
N LYS A 74 -11.40 5.14 -11.46
CA LYS A 74 -11.63 5.25 -10.01
C LYS A 74 -10.34 5.38 -9.20
N LEU A 75 -9.17 5.12 -9.81
CA LEU A 75 -7.87 5.32 -9.14
C LEU A 75 -7.61 6.81 -8.88
N LYS A 76 -7.55 7.22 -7.63
CA LYS A 76 -7.31 8.62 -7.21
C LYS A 76 -5.84 8.93 -6.87
N CYS A 77 -4.92 8.01 -7.16
CA CYS A 77 -3.50 8.25 -6.93
C CYS A 77 -2.87 9.31 -7.86
N GLY A 78 -3.60 9.68 -8.90
CA GLY A 78 -3.14 10.63 -9.92
C GLY A 78 -2.19 9.99 -10.95
N ASN A 79 -2.09 10.65 -12.10
CA ASN A 79 -1.14 10.25 -13.14
C ASN A 79 0.29 10.52 -12.66
N HIS A 80 1.19 9.58 -12.90
CA HIS A 80 2.58 9.70 -12.48
C HIS A 80 3.48 9.00 -13.49
N GLN A 81 4.65 9.55 -13.76
CA GLN A 81 5.66 8.87 -14.58
C GLN A 81 6.12 7.60 -13.84
N PRO A 82 6.37 6.49 -14.56
CA PRO A 82 7.00 5.32 -13.96
C PRO A 82 8.28 5.69 -13.20
N ILE A 83 8.61 4.97 -12.15
CA ILE A 83 9.91 5.10 -11.50
C ILE A 83 10.99 4.47 -12.38
N SER A 84 10.67 3.36 -13.03
CA SER A 84 11.55 2.68 -13.99
C SER A 84 11.88 3.58 -15.18
N ARG A 85 13.18 3.78 -15.41
CA ARG A 85 13.67 4.55 -16.55
C ARG A 85 13.30 3.88 -17.87
N THR A 86 13.44 2.58 -17.95
CA THR A 86 13.07 1.79 -19.12
C THR A 86 11.60 1.98 -19.48
N ALA A 87 10.72 1.95 -18.50
CA ALA A 87 9.29 2.19 -18.73
C ALA A 87 8.98 3.63 -19.16
N GLN A 88 9.75 4.63 -18.68
CA GLN A 88 9.62 6.01 -19.17
C GLN A 88 10.04 6.13 -20.65
N ASP A 89 11.17 5.52 -21.01
CA ASP A 89 11.69 5.54 -22.36
C ASP A 89 10.73 4.81 -23.32
N ASP A 90 10.10 3.71 -22.89
CA ASP A 90 9.11 2.97 -23.66
C ASP A 90 7.87 3.82 -23.96
N LEU A 91 7.33 4.52 -22.97
CA LEU A 91 6.22 5.46 -23.17
C LEU A 91 6.58 6.55 -24.20
N LEU A 92 7.80 7.10 -24.12
CA LEU A 92 8.27 8.14 -25.07
C LEU A 92 8.39 7.59 -26.48
N LEU A 93 8.94 6.38 -26.65
CA LEU A 93 9.10 5.74 -27.96
C LEU A 93 7.76 5.48 -28.65
N HIS A 94 6.73 5.13 -27.89
CA HIS A 94 5.39 4.86 -28.41
C HIS A 94 4.48 6.09 -28.44
N GLY A 95 4.95 7.26 -27.99
CA GLY A 95 4.14 8.49 -27.93
C GLY A 95 2.99 8.38 -26.90
N GLU A 96 3.13 7.51 -25.92
CA GLU A 96 2.14 7.28 -24.88
C GLU A 96 2.35 8.20 -23.68
N LYS A 97 1.26 8.45 -22.94
CA LYS A 97 1.29 9.25 -21.71
C LYS A 97 1.09 8.36 -20.50
N ALA A 98 1.87 8.64 -19.45
CA ALA A 98 1.65 8.00 -18.16
C ALA A 98 0.26 8.35 -17.59
N ASN A 99 -0.37 7.38 -16.97
CA ASN A 99 -1.68 7.48 -16.32
C ASN A 99 -1.62 7.00 -14.87
N ALA A 100 -2.78 6.85 -14.22
CA ALA A 100 -2.86 6.42 -12.82
C ALA A 100 -2.29 5.01 -12.56
N LEU A 101 -2.30 4.10 -13.55
CA LEU A 101 -1.72 2.77 -13.39
C LEU A 101 -0.20 2.80 -13.22
N HIS A 102 0.48 3.80 -13.83
CA HIS A 102 1.93 3.97 -13.71
C HIS A 102 2.36 4.54 -12.35
N ASN A 103 1.41 5.11 -11.59
CA ASN A 103 1.70 5.59 -10.24
C ASN A 103 2.11 4.42 -9.35
N ASN A 104 3.24 4.56 -8.66
CA ASN A 104 3.79 3.55 -7.76
C ASN A 104 2.88 3.14 -6.58
N CYS A 105 1.77 3.84 -6.41
CA CYS A 105 0.75 3.56 -5.41
C CYS A 105 -0.51 2.91 -5.99
N SER A 106 -0.59 2.67 -7.32
CA SER A 106 -1.81 2.20 -7.96
C SER A 106 -2.30 0.86 -7.41
N GLY A 107 -1.40 -0.09 -7.09
CA GLY A 107 -1.74 -1.36 -6.45
C GLY A 107 -2.41 -1.16 -5.08
N LYS A 108 -1.85 -0.30 -4.23
CA LYS A 108 -2.47 0.08 -2.96
C LYS A 108 -3.86 0.70 -3.15
N HIS A 109 -4.01 1.58 -4.13
CA HIS A 109 -5.30 2.20 -4.43
C HIS A 109 -6.31 1.20 -4.97
N ALA A 110 -5.90 0.25 -5.81
CA ALA A 110 -6.75 -0.86 -6.24
C ALA A 110 -7.26 -1.68 -5.04
N MET A 111 -6.39 -2.02 -4.09
CA MET A 111 -6.78 -2.68 -2.84
C MET A 111 -7.82 -1.85 -2.06
N MET A 112 -7.58 -0.54 -1.90
CA MET A 112 -8.49 0.36 -1.20
C MET A 112 -9.88 0.40 -1.85
N LEU A 113 -9.94 0.45 -3.17
CA LEU A 113 -11.18 0.37 -3.93
C LEU A 113 -11.88 -0.98 -3.75
N GLY A 114 -11.12 -2.08 -3.78
CA GLY A 114 -11.66 -3.42 -3.51
C GLY A 114 -12.27 -3.54 -2.10
N LEU A 115 -11.61 -2.96 -1.09
CA LEU A 115 -12.16 -2.89 0.28
C LEU A 115 -13.44 -2.03 0.34
N CYS A 116 -13.50 -0.92 -0.40
CA CYS A 116 -14.71 -0.12 -0.50
C CYS A 116 -15.85 -0.93 -1.12
N LYS A 117 -15.61 -1.63 -2.23
CA LYS A 117 -16.62 -2.48 -2.89
C LYS A 117 -17.09 -3.60 -1.96
N LEU A 118 -16.18 -4.25 -1.25
CA LEU A 118 -16.51 -5.37 -0.35
C LEU A 118 -17.41 -4.95 0.82
N ASN A 119 -17.28 -3.70 1.27
CA ASN A 119 -17.98 -3.18 2.45
C ASN A 119 -19.08 -2.16 2.11
N ASP A 120 -19.45 -1.99 0.85
CA ASP A 120 -20.41 -1.00 0.39
C ASP A 120 -20.07 0.44 0.81
N TRP A 121 -18.77 0.77 0.87
CA TRP A 121 -18.28 2.11 1.15
C TRP A 121 -18.16 2.94 -0.14
N ASP A 122 -18.31 4.26 -0.01
CA ASP A 122 -18.17 5.19 -1.13
C ASP A 122 -16.76 5.11 -1.77
N MET A 123 -16.71 4.91 -3.08
CA MET A 123 -15.46 4.87 -3.85
C MET A 123 -14.98 6.25 -4.33
N GLU A 124 -15.83 7.30 -4.20
CA GLU A 124 -15.45 8.63 -4.68
C GLU A 124 -14.52 9.38 -3.71
N ASN A 125 -14.63 9.11 -2.42
CA ASN A 125 -13.92 9.84 -1.37
C ASN A 125 -13.04 8.95 -0.49
N TYR A 126 -12.63 7.77 -0.99
CA TYR A 126 -11.85 6.81 -0.21
C TYR A 126 -10.48 7.33 0.27
N ASP A 127 -9.98 8.40 -0.33
CA ASP A 127 -8.75 9.11 0.05
C ASP A 127 -8.95 10.14 1.17
N ASN A 128 -10.19 10.43 1.56
CA ASN A 128 -10.49 11.38 2.63
C ASN A 128 -10.23 10.76 4.00
N ILE A 129 -9.55 11.50 4.90
CA ILE A 129 -9.22 11.05 6.26
C ILE A 129 -10.44 10.63 7.09
N ASN A 130 -11.61 11.20 6.82
CA ASN A 130 -12.85 10.89 7.52
C ASN A 130 -13.61 9.70 6.92
N HIS A 131 -13.14 9.17 5.79
CA HIS A 131 -13.75 8.02 5.13
C HIS A 131 -13.66 6.76 6.01
N PRO A 132 -14.69 5.87 6.02
CA PRO A 132 -14.66 4.63 6.82
C PRO A 132 -13.40 3.80 6.58
N LEU A 133 -12.98 3.61 5.33
CA LEU A 133 -11.76 2.91 4.97
C LEU A 133 -10.52 3.50 5.67
N GLN A 134 -10.36 4.84 5.64
CA GLN A 134 -9.17 5.47 6.22
C GLN A 134 -9.18 5.40 7.75
N LYS A 135 -10.36 5.38 8.37
CA LYS A 135 -10.50 5.13 9.80
C LYS A 135 -10.08 3.70 10.17
N GLU A 136 -10.50 2.71 9.39
CA GLU A 136 -10.09 1.32 9.60
C GLU A 136 -8.58 1.13 9.35
N ILE A 137 -8.02 1.77 8.32
CA ILE A 137 -6.57 1.79 8.07
C ILE A 137 -5.83 2.38 9.27
N LYS A 138 -6.24 3.55 9.78
CA LYS A 138 -5.64 4.17 10.96
C LYS A 138 -5.68 3.21 12.15
N LYS A 139 -6.86 2.69 12.44
CA LYS A 139 -7.09 1.77 13.56
C LYS A 139 -6.15 0.58 13.46
N ARG A 140 -6.08 -0.09 12.31
CA ARG A 140 -5.24 -1.28 12.12
C ARG A 140 -3.75 -0.96 12.25
N ILE A 141 -3.28 0.12 11.65
CA ILE A 141 -1.87 0.55 11.79
C ILE A 141 -1.55 0.81 13.25
N TYR A 142 -2.41 1.52 13.99
CA TYR A 142 -2.19 1.85 15.40
C TYR A 142 -2.20 0.61 16.28
N GLU A 143 -3.07 -0.37 16.02
CA GLU A 143 -3.09 -1.65 16.71
C GLU A 143 -1.80 -2.44 16.48
N LEU A 144 -1.38 -2.62 15.23
CA LEU A 144 -0.15 -3.34 14.89
C LEU A 144 1.09 -2.66 15.49
N CYS A 145 1.13 -1.33 15.44
CA CYS A 145 2.25 -0.53 15.94
C CYS A 145 2.18 -0.24 17.47
N GLU A 146 1.15 -0.73 18.15
CA GLU A 146 0.91 -0.48 19.59
C GLU A 146 0.91 1.01 19.95
N VAL A 147 0.37 1.85 19.05
CA VAL A 147 0.28 3.29 19.23
C VAL A 147 -0.91 3.63 20.13
N LYS A 148 -0.64 4.31 21.27
CA LYS A 148 -1.66 4.65 22.29
C LYS A 148 -2.06 6.12 22.28
N THR A 149 -1.36 6.96 21.56
CA THR A 149 -1.62 8.40 21.47
C THR A 149 -1.68 8.84 20.02
N ASP A 150 -2.42 9.91 19.75
CA ASP A 150 -2.45 10.46 18.39
C ASP A 150 -1.17 11.25 18.07
N TYR A 151 -0.67 11.02 16.87
CA TYR A 151 0.44 11.73 16.27
C TYR A 151 -0.02 12.51 15.03
N PRO A 152 0.77 13.49 14.56
CA PRO A 152 0.43 14.24 13.36
C PRO A 152 0.15 13.35 12.16
N VAL A 153 -0.87 13.73 11.39
CA VAL A 153 -1.25 13.07 10.13
C VAL A 153 -1.11 14.08 9.00
N THR A 154 -0.63 13.64 7.86
CA THR A 154 -0.54 14.46 6.64
C THR A 154 -1.06 13.67 5.45
N LYS A 155 -0.98 14.25 4.24
CA LYS A 155 -1.29 13.55 2.98
C LYS A 155 -0.02 13.09 2.29
N ASP A 156 -0.04 11.87 1.77
CA ASP A 156 1.01 11.34 0.88
C ASP A 156 0.87 11.94 -0.52
N GLY A 157 1.92 11.80 -1.34
CA GLY A 157 1.91 12.27 -2.73
C GLY A 157 0.80 11.66 -3.60
N CYS A 158 0.27 10.50 -3.22
CA CYS A 158 -0.88 9.86 -3.88
C CYS A 158 -2.26 10.26 -3.28
N GLY A 159 -2.31 11.23 -2.37
CA GLY A 159 -3.55 11.81 -1.84
C GLY A 159 -4.11 11.16 -0.58
N VAL A 160 -3.70 9.94 -0.20
CA VAL A 160 -4.21 9.27 1.01
C VAL A 160 -3.53 9.77 2.29
N PRO A 161 -4.18 9.64 3.46
CA PRO A 161 -3.57 9.96 4.74
C PRO A 161 -2.31 9.15 5.01
N ILE A 162 -1.32 9.82 5.61
CA ILE A 162 -0.09 9.20 6.10
C ILE A 162 0.09 9.52 7.57
N TYR A 163 0.37 8.51 8.34
CA TYR A 163 0.48 8.56 9.80
C TYR A 163 1.93 8.68 10.22
N SER A 164 2.16 9.33 11.36
CA SER A 164 3.48 9.38 11.99
C SER A 164 3.45 8.72 13.36
N MET A 165 4.59 8.22 13.80
CA MET A 165 4.79 7.60 15.10
C MET A 165 6.28 7.41 15.38
N PRO A 166 6.69 7.15 16.64
CA PRO A 166 8.07 6.81 16.95
C PRO A 166 8.58 5.59 16.19
N LEU A 167 9.87 5.57 15.85
CA LEU A 167 10.48 4.47 15.10
C LEU A 167 10.29 3.11 15.79
N ALA A 168 10.35 3.07 17.13
CA ALA A 168 10.11 1.84 17.89
C ALA A 168 8.72 1.25 17.60
N ASN A 169 7.68 2.08 17.51
CA ASN A 169 6.33 1.65 17.16
C ASN A 169 6.27 1.12 15.72
N ILE A 170 6.98 1.76 14.79
CA ILE A 170 7.05 1.29 13.40
C ILE A 170 7.66 -0.12 13.36
N VAL A 171 8.77 -0.35 14.05
CA VAL A 171 9.41 -1.67 14.15
C VAL A 171 8.47 -2.70 14.79
N THR A 172 7.78 -2.33 15.87
CA THR A 172 6.77 -3.19 16.49
C THR A 172 5.68 -3.59 15.51
N GLY A 173 5.18 -2.64 14.70
CA GLY A 173 4.16 -2.92 13.69
C GLY A 173 4.61 -3.94 12.66
N PHE A 174 5.84 -3.85 12.18
CA PHE A 174 6.39 -4.85 11.26
C PHE A 174 6.62 -6.20 11.92
N LEU A 175 7.07 -6.24 13.17
CA LEU A 175 7.20 -7.50 13.91
C LEU A 175 5.84 -8.17 14.07
N ASN A 176 4.83 -7.43 14.52
CA ASN A 176 3.47 -7.96 14.69
C ASN A 176 2.88 -8.44 13.37
N LEU A 177 3.07 -7.68 12.28
CA LEU A 177 2.58 -8.08 10.95
C LEU A 177 3.26 -9.37 10.45
N PHE A 178 4.60 -9.46 10.51
CA PHE A 178 5.32 -10.56 9.86
C PHE A 178 5.52 -11.79 10.76
N CYS A 179 5.28 -11.67 12.08
CA CYS A 179 5.33 -12.80 13.00
C CYS A 179 3.96 -13.43 13.26
N ASP A 180 2.86 -12.71 12.99
CA ASP A 180 1.51 -13.26 13.13
C ASP A 180 1.19 -14.20 11.95
N PRO A 181 0.86 -15.47 12.22
CA PRO A 181 0.45 -16.43 11.18
C PRO A 181 -0.72 -15.95 10.32
N LYS A 182 -1.59 -15.09 10.84
CA LYS A 182 -2.71 -14.50 10.13
C LYS A 182 -2.26 -13.78 8.86
N TYR A 183 -1.13 -13.08 8.91
CA TYR A 183 -0.61 -12.28 7.79
C TYR A 183 0.47 -12.99 6.97
N GLN A 184 0.57 -14.32 7.09
CA GLN A 184 1.59 -15.09 6.37
C GLN A 184 1.53 -14.91 4.86
N LYS A 185 0.33 -14.67 4.28
CA LYS A 185 0.18 -14.39 2.84
C LYS A 185 0.91 -13.11 2.43
N ILE A 186 0.86 -12.04 3.24
CA ILE A 186 1.59 -10.79 2.97
C ILE A 186 3.09 -11.02 3.05
N LYS A 187 3.56 -11.73 4.08
CA LYS A 187 4.97 -12.08 4.23
C LYS A 187 5.48 -12.90 3.04
N ASN A 188 4.74 -13.92 2.62
CA ASN A 188 5.09 -14.74 1.48
C ASN A 188 5.16 -13.92 0.18
N ALA A 189 4.18 -13.02 -0.03
CA ALA A 189 4.15 -12.11 -1.15
C ALA A 189 5.44 -11.29 -1.26
N PHE A 190 5.92 -10.72 -0.16
CA PHE A 190 7.19 -9.97 -0.12
C PHE A 190 8.42 -10.85 -0.42
N LEU A 191 8.46 -12.06 0.12
CA LEU A 191 9.62 -12.95 -0.03
C LEU A 191 9.73 -13.56 -1.42
N LYS A 192 8.60 -13.83 -2.08
CA LYS A 192 8.57 -14.55 -3.35
C LYS A 192 8.46 -13.64 -4.58
N HIS A 193 7.92 -12.45 -4.41
CA HIS A 193 7.58 -11.56 -5.53
C HIS A 193 8.34 -10.22 -5.48
N ALA A 194 9.64 -10.29 -5.19
CA ALA A 194 10.51 -9.11 -5.13
C ALA A 194 10.51 -8.31 -6.45
N TYR A 195 10.47 -9.00 -7.60
CA TYR A 195 10.38 -8.36 -8.91
C TYR A 195 9.08 -7.54 -9.08
N THR A 196 7.95 -8.09 -8.65
CA THR A 196 6.65 -7.40 -8.67
C THR A 196 6.64 -6.15 -7.77
N ILE A 197 7.57 -6.06 -6.83
CA ILE A 197 7.74 -4.89 -5.95
C ILE A 197 8.75 -3.92 -6.56
N GLY A 198 9.95 -4.38 -6.85
CA GLY A 198 11.10 -3.54 -7.22
C GLY A 198 11.24 -3.26 -8.72
N GLY A 199 10.70 -4.13 -9.60
CA GLY A 199 10.99 -4.10 -11.03
C GLY A 199 12.39 -4.63 -11.37
N GLU A 200 12.89 -4.27 -12.55
CA GLU A 200 14.19 -4.75 -13.08
C GLU A 200 15.44 -4.06 -12.49
N ASN A 201 15.30 -3.09 -11.58
CA ASN A 201 16.44 -2.35 -11.01
C ASN A 201 16.71 -2.70 -9.56
#